data_f6bd7918c6d18b7a99cc1999362dfeb5
#
_entry.id   f6bd7918c6d18b7a99cc1999362dfeb5
#
_cell.length_a   1.000
_cell.length_b   1.000
_cell.length_c   1.000
_cell.angle_alpha   90.00
_cell.angle_beta   90.00
_cell.angle_gamma   90.00
#
_symmetry.space_group_name_H-M   'P 1'
#
loop_
_entity.id
_entity.type
_entity.pdbx_description
1 polymer ?
#
loop_
_entity_poly.entity_id
_entity_poly.type
_entity_poly.pdbx_seq_one_letter_code
_entity_poly.pdbx_strand_id
1 'polypeptide(L)'
;KGLECILLKHYAVWEDVDAIDISTLPNKFILKPNNGSGGHVYCRDKSTFNLDSAKAYLKENLQRAEDYYFEPQYLQIKPLIFAEELLDLGEGKVLTDYKFTCIKGKIADIFLAGEDSNKARKYATVDESWNVLPYTKPEYMMEVLPNKPKHLNEMIKYAQILSKEFEFVRVDFYEHNDKVYFSELTFSPWGGYMYSYTDEAIRILGNMF
;
A
#
# COMPACT_ATOMS: atom_id res chain seq x y z
N LYS A 1 -19.07 3.85 5.30
CA LYS A 1 -18.69 5.30 5.16
C LYS A 1 -19.07 5.87 3.79
N GLY A 2 -19.71 5.09 2.92
CA GLY A 2 -20.15 5.53 1.58
C GLY A 2 -18.99 5.71 0.61
N LEU A 3 -17.90 4.98 0.77
CA LEU A 3 -16.70 5.04 -0.06
C LEU A 3 -16.47 3.77 -0.87
N GLU A 4 -17.50 2.97 -1.07
CA GLU A 4 -17.42 1.71 -1.82
C GLU A 4 -16.96 1.92 -3.28
N CYS A 5 -17.17 3.14 -3.80
CA CYS A 5 -16.76 3.51 -5.16
C CYS A 5 -15.24 3.55 -5.40
N ILE A 6 -14.43 3.66 -4.32
CA ILE A 6 -12.97 3.67 -4.43
C ILE A 6 -12.35 2.29 -4.15
N LEU A 7 -13.14 1.28 -3.82
CA LEU A 7 -12.62 -0.06 -3.60
C LEU A 7 -12.26 -0.74 -4.92
N LEU A 8 -11.16 -1.48 -4.90
CA LEU A 8 -10.83 -2.42 -5.95
C LEU A 8 -11.85 -3.58 -5.94
N LYS A 9 -12.11 -4.14 -7.08
CA LYS A 9 -13.03 -5.28 -7.18
C LYS A 9 -12.37 -6.54 -6.65
N HIS A 10 -12.94 -7.15 -5.62
CA HIS A 10 -12.57 -8.47 -5.15
C HIS A 10 -13.34 -9.53 -5.95
N TYR A 11 -12.64 -10.56 -6.40
CA TYR A 11 -13.21 -11.62 -7.23
C TYR A 11 -13.46 -12.90 -6.46
N ALA A 12 -12.52 -13.30 -5.58
CA ALA A 12 -12.60 -14.55 -4.81
C ALA A 12 -11.70 -14.49 -3.57
N VAL A 13 -11.97 -15.38 -2.60
CA VAL A 13 -11.18 -15.56 -1.38
C VAL A 13 -11.03 -17.05 -1.11
N TRP A 14 -9.84 -17.49 -0.68
CA TRP A 14 -9.54 -18.88 -0.32
C TRP A 14 -8.81 -18.95 1.02
N GLU A 15 -9.19 -19.95 1.83
CA GLU A 15 -8.51 -20.30 3.08
C GLU A 15 -7.33 -21.26 2.84
N ASP A 16 -7.37 -22.01 1.76
CA ASP A 16 -6.36 -22.95 1.34
C ASP A 16 -5.80 -22.56 -0.03
N VAL A 17 -4.49 -22.42 -0.10
CA VAL A 17 -3.77 -22.10 -1.35
C VAL A 17 -4.01 -23.17 -2.43
N ASP A 18 -4.15 -24.45 -2.03
CA ASP A 18 -4.40 -25.53 -2.98
C ASP A 18 -5.80 -25.46 -3.60
N ALA A 19 -6.74 -24.84 -2.91
CA ALA A 19 -8.10 -24.62 -3.40
C ALA A 19 -8.24 -23.46 -4.39
N ILE A 20 -7.16 -22.71 -4.68
CA ILE A 20 -7.23 -21.60 -5.63
C ILE A 20 -7.64 -22.12 -7.01
N ASP A 21 -8.78 -21.64 -7.48
CA ASP A 21 -9.31 -21.84 -8.83
C ASP A 21 -9.44 -20.49 -9.55
N ILE A 22 -8.69 -20.35 -10.63
CA ILE A 22 -8.68 -19.12 -11.44
C ILE A 22 -9.64 -19.19 -12.65
N SER A 23 -10.38 -20.29 -12.83
CA SER A 23 -11.23 -20.52 -14.01
C SER A 23 -12.25 -19.38 -14.22
N THR A 24 -12.86 -18.93 -13.13
CA THR A 24 -13.89 -17.86 -13.11
C THR A 24 -13.34 -16.44 -13.05
N LEU A 25 -12.02 -16.28 -12.79
CA LEU A 25 -11.39 -14.97 -12.71
C LEU A 25 -11.26 -14.31 -14.08
N PRO A 26 -11.17 -12.97 -14.16
CA PRO A 26 -10.86 -12.27 -15.40
C PRO A 26 -9.46 -12.64 -15.93
N ASN A 27 -9.12 -12.16 -17.13
CA ASN A 27 -7.80 -12.44 -17.72
C ASN A 27 -6.65 -11.80 -16.91
N LYS A 28 -6.92 -10.65 -16.25
CA LYS A 28 -5.95 -9.93 -15.42
C LYS A 28 -6.45 -9.83 -14.00
N PHE A 29 -5.61 -10.26 -13.04
CA PHE A 29 -5.90 -10.17 -11.61
C PHE A 29 -4.60 -10.20 -10.80
N ILE A 30 -4.72 -9.93 -9.51
CA ILE A 30 -3.63 -10.10 -8.54
C ILE A 30 -4.10 -11.04 -7.43
N LEU A 31 -3.25 -11.96 -7.02
CA LEU A 31 -3.45 -12.78 -5.82
C LEU A 31 -2.63 -12.18 -4.68
N LYS A 32 -3.26 -11.98 -3.53
CA LYS A 32 -2.64 -11.36 -2.35
C LYS A 32 -2.90 -12.20 -1.10
N PRO A 33 -1.88 -12.46 -0.26
CA PRO A 33 -2.11 -12.87 1.12
C PRO A 33 -2.62 -11.68 1.95
N ASN A 34 -3.44 -11.95 2.98
CA ASN A 34 -4.00 -10.91 3.85
C ASN A 34 -3.21 -10.69 5.14
N ASN A 35 -2.23 -11.52 5.44
CA ASN A 35 -1.57 -11.60 6.74
C ASN A 35 -0.12 -11.10 6.71
N GLY A 36 0.17 -10.09 5.91
CA GLY A 36 1.51 -9.53 5.85
C GLY A 36 1.69 -8.45 4.80
N SER A 37 2.91 -8.00 4.59
CA SER A 37 3.28 -7.04 3.55
C SER A 37 3.99 -7.75 2.40
N GLY A 38 3.49 -7.56 1.16
CA GLY A 38 4.06 -8.20 -0.03
C GLY A 38 3.48 -9.58 -0.31
N GLY A 39 4.27 -10.46 -0.96
CA GLY A 39 3.81 -11.80 -1.33
C GLY A 39 2.79 -11.81 -2.47
N HIS A 40 2.66 -10.74 -3.22
CA HIS A 40 1.68 -10.59 -4.30
C HIS A 40 2.09 -11.34 -5.56
N VAL A 41 1.12 -11.98 -6.22
CA VAL A 41 1.31 -12.65 -7.51
C VAL A 41 0.44 -12.00 -8.57
N TYR A 42 1.08 -11.48 -9.60
CA TYR A 42 0.43 -10.75 -10.68
C TYR A 42 0.11 -11.67 -11.86
N CYS A 43 -1.15 -11.77 -12.22
CA CYS A 43 -1.59 -12.41 -13.48
C CYS A 43 -1.94 -11.31 -14.49
N ARG A 44 -1.08 -11.12 -15.50
CA ARG A 44 -1.33 -10.16 -16.59
C ARG A 44 -1.97 -10.83 -17.81
N ASP A 45 -1.86 -12.16 -17.91
CA ASP A 45 -2.50 -12.99 -18.92
C ASP A 45 -2.68 -14.41 -18.40
N LYS A 46 -3.93 -14.85 -18.26
CA LYS A 46 -4.26 -16.21 -17.78
C LYS A 46 -3.72 -17.33 -18.68
N SER A 47 -3.58 -17.07 -19.97
CA SER A 47 -3.11 -18.10 -20.92
C SER A 47 -1.66 -18.50 -20.70
N THR A 48 -0.85 -17.62 -20.10
CA THR A 48 0.57 -17.83 -19.79
C THR A 48 0.83 -17.96 -18.29
N PHE A 49 -0.20 -17.86 -17.45
CA PHE A 49 -0.05 -17.84 -16.01
C PHE A 49 0.21 -19.24 -15.44
N ASN A 50 1.33 -19.37 -14.72
CA ASN A 50 1.69 -20.62 -14.05
C ASN A 50 1.09 -20.65 -12.64
N LEU A 51 -0.06 -21.31 -12.49
CA LEU A 51 -0.79 -21.41 -11.24
C LEU A 51 -0.01 -22.21 -10.18
N ASP A 52 0.71 -23.26 -10.57
CA ASP A 52 1.45 -24.09 -9.61
C ASP A 52 2.61 -23.32 -8.98
N SER A 53 3.35 -22.57 -9.79
CA SER A 53 4.40 -21.67 -9.29
C SER A 53 3.83 -20.57 -8.40
N ALA A 54 2.66 -20.03 -8.75
CA ALA A 54 1.96 -19.03 -7.94
C ALA A 54 1.54 -19.60 -6.58
N LYS A 55 0.97 -20.82 -6.55
CA LYS A 55 0.60 -21.51 -5.31
C LYS A 55 1.81 -21.77 -4.42
N ALA A 56 2.92 -22.25 -4.98
CA ALA A 56 4.15 -22.48 -4.23
C ALA A 56 4.67 -21.19 -3.56
N TYR A 57 4.71 -20.11 -4.33
CA TYR A 57 5.13 -18.78 -3.83
C TYR A 57 4.20 -18.24 -2.74
N LEU A 58 2.87 -18.36 -2.92
CA LEU A 58 1.88 -17.92 -1.93
C LEU A 58 1.97 -18.72 -0.63
N LYS A 59 2.18 -20.05 -0.70
CA LYS A 59 2.41 -20.88 0.50
C LYS A 59 3.61 -20.42 1.29
N GLU A 60 4.73 -20.17 0.62
CA GLU A 60 5.93 -19.65 1.28
C GLU A 60 5.68 -18.32 1.98
N ASN A 61 4.93 -17.41 1.34
CA ASN A 61 4.67 -16.08 1.90
C ASN A 61 3.63 -16.09 3.03
N LEU A 62 2.64 -17.00 3.01
CA LEU A 62 1.71 -17.19 4.15
C LEU A 62 2.41 -17.72 5.40
N GLN A 63 3.45 -18.52 5.25
CA GLN A 63 4.21 -19.10 6.38
C GLN A 63 5.16 -18.08 7.03
N ARG A 64 5.48 -16.98 6.34
CA ARG A 64 6.37 -15.92 6.84
C ARG A 64 5.77 -15.05 7.94
N ALA A 65 4.56 -15.30 8.40
CA ALA A 65 3.96 -14.56 9.52
C ALA A 65 4.86 -14.57 10.79
N GLU A 66 5.77 -15.54 10.92
CA GLU A 66 6.74 -15.62 12.02
C GLU A 66 7.85 -14.54 11.94
N ASP A 67 8.09 -13.95 10.76
CA ASP A 67 9.10 -12.91 10.56
C ASP A 67 8.63 -11.50 10.97
N TYR A 68 7.34 -11.31 11.30
CA TYR A 68 6.79 -10.02 11.68
C TYR A 68 7.03 -9.64 13.15
N TYR A 69 8.30 -9.64 13.55
CA TYR A 69 8.70 -9.31 14.92
C TYR A 69 8.24 -7.91 15.38
N PHE A 70 8.12 -6.97 14.44
CA PHE A 70 7.71 -5.60 14.70
C PHE A 70 6.22 -5.32 14.43
N GLU A 71 5.50 -6.29 13.85
CA GLU A 71 4.09 -6.16 13.47
C GLU A 71 3.28 -7.38 13.95
N PRO A 72 3.23 -7.62 15.29
CA PRO A 72 2.65 -8.85 15.87
C PRO A 72 1.14 -9.01 15.58
N GLN A 73 0.45 -7.97 15.15
CA GLN A 73 -0.95 -8.04 14.73
C GLN A 73 -1.17 -9.02 13.57
N TYR A 74 -0.19 -9.21 12.69
CA TYR A 74 -0.31 -10.17 11.57
C TYR A 74 -0.41 -11.62 12.05
N LEU A 75 0.15 -11.96 13.22
CA LEU A 75 0.05 -13.30 13.81
C LEU A 75 -1.38 -13.67 14.24
N GLN A 76 -2.25 -12.66 14.44
CA GLN A 76 -3.64 -12.85 14.86
C GLN A 76 -4.61 -12.89 13.67
N ILE A 77 -4.14 -12.60 12.46
CA ILE A 77 -4.96 -12.61 11.25
C ILE A 77 -5.04 -14.03 10.71
N LYS A 78 -6.26 -14.57 10.56
CA LYS A 78 -6.46 -15.85 9.87
C LYS A 78 -5.91 -15.74 8.45
N PRO A 79 -4.92 -16.55 8.05
CA PRO A 79 -4.36 -16.48 6.71
C PRO A 79 -5.40 -16.76 5.63
N LEU A 80 -5.49 -15.87 4.65
CA LEU A 80 -6.35 -15.98 3.48
C LEU A 80 -5.58 -15.54 2.23
N ILE A 81 -5.94 -16.09 1.09
CA ILE A 81 -5.58 -15.54 -0.23
C ILE A 81 -6.83 -14.96 -0.85
N PHE A 82 -6.72 -13.75 -1.40
CA PHE A 82 -7.80 -13.18 -2.18
C PHE A 82 -7.34 -12.75 -3.57
N ALA A 83 -8.27 -12.81 -4.51
CA ALA A 83 -8.08 -12.30 -5.87
C ALA A 83 -8.74 -10.93 -6.01
N GLU A 84 -7.99 -9.97 -6.53
CA GLU A 84 -8.39 -8.58 -6.66
C GLU A 84 -8.12 -8.07 -8.08
N GLU A 85 -8.81 -7.01 -8.45
CA GLU A 85 -8.59 -6.27 -9.70
C GLU A 85 -7.14 -5.80 -9.81
N LEU A 86 -6.51 -6.11 -10.94
CA LEU A 86 -5.17 -5.62 -11.24
C LEU A 86 -5.25 -4.26 -11.94
N LEU A 87 -4.79 -3.21 -11.27
CA LEU A 87 -4.54 -1.91 -11.89
C LEU A 87 -3.25 -2.00 -12.71
N ASP A 88 -3.39 -2.24 -13.99
CA ASP A 88 -2.26 -2.52 -14.89
C ASP A 88 -1.91 -1.30 -15.74
N LEU A 89 -0.73 -0.71 -15.51
CA LEU A 89 -0.18 0.40 -16.29
C LEU A 89 0.56 -0.06 -17.56
N GLY A 90 0.65 -1.37 -17.78
CA GLY A 90 1.52 -1.98 -18.80
C GLY A 90 2.91 -2.32 -18.28
N GLU A 91 3.69 -2.95 -19.14
CA GLU A 91 5.00 -3.48 -18.78
C GLU A 91 5.98 -2.37 -18.35
N GLY A 92 6.72 -2.63 -17.27
CA GLY A 92 7.74 -1.72 -16.74
C GLY A 92 7.22 -0.48 -16.00
N LYS A 93 5.90 -0.29 -15.90
CA LYS A 93 5.30 0.82 -15.15
C LYS A 93 4.81 0.36 -13.77
N VAL A 94 5.04 1.18 -12.76
CA VAL A 94 4.59 0.97 -11.39
C VAL A 94 3.61 2.06 -10.99
N LEU A 95 2.53 1.69 -10.31
CA LEU A 95 1.61 2.65 -9.72
C LEU A 95 2.32 3.46 -8.64
N THR A 96 2.08 4.75 -8.61
CA THR A 96 2.49 5.59 -7.49
C THR A 96 1.54 5.31 -6.33
N ASP A 97 2.13 4.97 -5.19
CA ASP A 97 1.42 4.72 -3.95
C ASP A 97 1.47 6.00 -3.10
N TYR A 98 0.31 6.64 -2.93
CA TYR A 98 0.14 7.88 -2.17
C TYR A 98 -0.28 7.53 -0.74
N LYS A 99 0.64 7.71 0.21
CA LYS A 99 0.51 7.26 1.59
C LYS A 99 0.26 8.45 2.53
N PHE A 100 -0.98 8.59 2.97
CA PHE A 100 -1.41 9.70 3.83
C PHE A 100 -1.21 9.33 5.30
N THR A 101 -0.21 9.91 5.96
CA THR A 101 -0.03 9.81 7.41
C THR A 101 -1.08 10.67 8.10
N CYS A 102 -1.98 10.05 8.85
CA CYS A 102 -3.08 10.73 9.52
C CYS A 102 -2.98 10.59 11.03
N ILE A 103 -3.12 11.71 11.75
CA ILE A 103 -3.14 11.78 13.22
C ILE A 103 -4.43 12.48 13.64
N LYS A 104 -5.27 11.82 14.44
CA LYS A 104 -6.58 12.33 14.90
C LYS A 104 -7.44 12.88 13.74
N GLY A 105 -7.45 12.17 12.61
CA GLY A 105 -8.22 12.54 11.42
C GLY A 105 -7.64 13.71 10.62
N LYS A 106 -6.45 14.21 10.96
CA LYS A 106 -5.73 15.26 10.21
C LYS A 106 -4.57 14.65 9.44
N ILE A 107 -4.34 15.12 8.23
CA ILE A 107 -3.19 14.71 7.44
C ILE A 107 -1.95 15.42 7.98
N ALA A 108 -0.96 14.65 8.40
CA ALA A 108 0.32 15.13 8.88
C ALA A 108 1.33 15.30 7.74
N ASP A 109 1.35 14.34 6.84
CA ASP A 109 2.10 14.37 5.59
C ASP A 109 1.52 13.37 4.58
N ILE A 110 1.99 13.49 3.33
CA ILE A 110 1.79 12.49 2.27
C ILE A 110 3.17 11.93 1.96
N PHE A 111 3.36 10.66 2.30
CA PHE A 111 4.61 9.95 2.11
C PHE A 111 4.63 9.27 0.74
N LEU A 112 5.72 9.46 0.01
CA LEU A 112 5.96 8.91 -1.31
C LEU A 112 7.17 7.99 -1.26
N ALA A 113 7.08 6.83 -1.89
CA ALA A 113 8.16 5.87 -2.00
C ALA A 113 8.46 5.57 -3.46
N GLY A 114 9.73 5.42 -3.77
CA GLY A 114 10.22 5.08 -5.11
C GLY A 114 11.59 4.43 -5.04
N GLU A 115 12.24 4.32 -6.18
CA GLU A 115 13.60 3.78 -6.32
C GLU A 115 14.44 4.72 -7.16
N ASP A 116 15.72 4.84 -6.82
CA ASP A 116 16.70 5.55 -7.66
C ASP A 116 17.21 4.64 -8.80
N SER A 117 18.13 5.17 -9.60
CA SER A 117 18.78 4.44 -10.71
C SER A 117 19.51 3.16 -10.29
N ASN A 118 19.90 3.07 -9.01
CA ASN A 118 20.57 1.91 -8.42
C ASN A 118 19.59 0.95 -7.74
N LYS A 119 18.28 1.16 -7.90
CA LYS A 119 17.20 0.43 -7.20
C LYS A 119 17.21 0.58 -5.68
N ALA A 120 17.89 1.59 -5.15
CA ALA A 120 17.81 1.93 -3.74
C ALA A 120 16.52 2.66 -3.45
N ARG A 121 15.86 2.28 -2.34
CA ARG A 121 14.61 2.92 -1.89
C ARG A 121 14.85 4.39 -1.56
N LYS A 122 14.03 5.25 -2.14
CA LYS A 122 14.00 6.70 -1.93
C LYS A 122 12.61 7.17 -1.57
N TYR A 123 12.57 8.24 -0.79
CA TYR A 123 11.34 8.75 -0.20
C TYR A 123 11.23 10.26 -0.35
N ALA A 124 10.02 10.75 -0.32
CA ALA A 124 9.72 12.16 -0.14
C ALA A 124 8.47 12.31 0.72
N THR A 125 8.37 13.42 1.41
CA THR A 125 7.16 13.81 2.14
C THR A 125 6.70 15.17 1.62
N VAL A 126 5.38 15.28 1.39
CA VAL A 126 4.77 16.53 0.93
C VAL A 126 3.56 16.89 1.81
N ASP A 127 3.18 18.15 1.80
CA ASP A 127 1.95 18.62 2.41
C ASP A 127 0.71 18.45 1.50
N GLU A 128 -0.47 18.81 1.97
CA GLU A 128 -1.73 18.78 1.22
C GLU A 128 -1.74 19.71 -0.02
N SER A 129 -0.80 20.65 -0.11
CA SER A 129 -0.61 21.54 -1.26
C SER A 129 0.41 21.02 -2.26
N TRP A 130 1.05 19.88 -1.95
CA TRP A 130 2.14 19.25 -2.71
C TRP A 130 3.48 19.98 -2.58
N ASN A 131 3.70 20.73 -1.50
CA ASN A 131 5.01 21.30 -1.17
C ASN A 131 5.83 20.26 -0.41
N VAL A 132 7.12 20.16 -0.75
CA VAL A 132 8.05 19.24 -0.06
C VAL A 132 8.21 19.64 1.40
N LEU A 133 8.04 18.69 2.30
CA LEU A 133 8.32 18.83 3.72
C LEU A 133 9.74 18.34 4.03
N PRO A 134 10.48 18.98 4.94
CA PRO A 134 11.85 18.60 5.31
C PRO A 134 11.85 17.40 6.28
N TYR A 135 11.00 16.42 6.04
CA TYR A 135 10.81 15.29 6.96
C TYR A 135 11.66 14.08 6.60
N THR A 136 12.12 13.97 5.35
CA THR A 136 12.94 12.86 4.90
C THR A 136 14.42 13.13 5.13
N LYS A 137 15.15 12.17 5.71
CA LYS A 137 16.61 12.25 5.87
C LYS A 137 17.30 12.33 4.51
N PRO A 138 18.39 13.12 4.37
CA PRO A 138 19.03 13.37 3.07
C PRO A 138 19.45 12.11 2.32
N GLU A 139 19.94 11.08 3.01
CA GLU A 139 20.36 9.82 2.40
C GLU A 139 19.24 8.99 1.77
N TYR A 140 18.00 9.25 2.19
CA TYR A 140 16.80 8.60 1.66
C TYR A 140 16.01 9.48 0.70
N MET A 141 16.41 10.73 0.50
CA MET A 141 15.60 11.69 -0.27
C MET A 141 15.54 11.32 -1.76
N MET A 142 14.35 11.46 -2.34
CA MET A 142 14.15 11.37 -3.78
C MET A 142 14.81 12.54 -4.49
N GLU A 143 15.48 12.28 -5.63
CA GLU A 143 16.02 13.33 -6.51
C GLU A 143 14.90 13.99 -7.32
N VAL A 144 13.91 13.22 -7.74
CA VAL A 144 12.79 13.69 -8.56
C VAL A 144 11.48 13.31 -7.88
N LEU A 145 10.68 14.33 -7.56
CA LEU A 145 9.36 14.12 -6.99
C LEU A 145 8.38 13.60 -8.07
N PRO A 146 7.54 12.60 -7.78
CA PRO A 146 6.45 12.24 -8.64
C PRO A 146 5.52 13.42 -8.94
N ASN A 147 4.85 13.39 -10.08
CA ASN A 147 3.86 14.40 -10.41
C ASN A 147 2.75 14.43 -9.37
N LYS A 148 2.25 15.65 -9.08
CA LYS A 148 1.06 15.81 -8.25
C LYS A 148 -0.12 15.03 -8.86
N PRO A 149 -0.81 14.16 -8.10
CA PRO A 149 -1.96 13.44 -8.63
C PRO A 149 -3.09 14.41 -8.97
N LYS A 150 -3.80 14.12 -10.03
CA LYS A 150 -4.93 14.94 -10.49
C LYS A 150 -6.05 15.02 -9.45
N HIS A 151 -6.28 13.91 -8.73
CA HIS A 151 -7.34 13.76 -7.74
C HIS A 151 -6.85 13.91 -6.29
N LEU A 152 -5.77 14.70 -6.05
CA LEU A 152 -5.22 14.90 -4.70
C LEU A 152 -6.30 15.35 -3.70
N ASN A 153 -7.16 16.30 -4.09
CA ASN A 153 -8.21 16.83 -3.21
C ASN A 153 -9.25 15.74 -2.82
N GLU A 154 -9.51 14.78 -3.69
CA GLU A 154 -10.37 13.65 -3.37
C GLU A 154 -9.68 12.70 -2.40
N MET A 155 -8.40 12.38 -2.64
CA MET A 155 -7.58 11.55 -1.74
C MET A 155 -7.53 12.17 -0.34
N ILE A 156 -7.29 13.49 -0.23
CA ILE A 156 -7.31 14.24 1.04
C ILE A 156 -8.63 14.03 1.77
N LYS A 157 -9.75 14.27 1.08
CA LYS A 157 -11.08 14.07 1.65
C LYS A 157 -11.32 12.64 2.12
N TYR A 158 -10.93 11.66 1.31
CA TYR A 158 -11.09 10.25 1.67
C TYR A 158 -10.19 9.84 2.83
N ALA A 159 -8.93 10.32 2.86
CA ALA A 159 -8.03 10.10 3.97
C ALA A 159 -8.60 10.63 5.29
N GLN A 160 -9.14 11.84 5.30
CA GLN A 160 -9.78 12.44 6.48
C GLN A 160 -11.01 11.64 6.94
N ILE A 161 -11.86 11.17 6.02
CA ILE A 161 -13.04 10.35 6.35
C ILE A 161 -12.61 9.00 6.93
N LEU A 162 -11.60 8.34 6.33
CA LEU A 162 -11.16 7.03 6.74
C LEU A 162 -10.40 7.06 8.07
N SER A 163 -9.61 8.10 8.32
CA SER A 163 -8.77 8.25 9.51
C SER A 163 -9.48 8.82 10.74
N LYS A 164 -10.70 9.36 10.58
CA LYS A 164 -11.40 10.14 11.62
C LYS A 164 -11.51 9.47 12.98
N GLU A 165 -11.62 8.14 13.02
CA GLU A 165 -11.85 7.37 14.27
C GLU A 165 -10.55 6.84 14.88
N PHE A 166 -9.39 7.14 14.28
CA PHE A 166 -8.09 6.62 14.71
C PHE A 166 -7.20 7.73 15.24
N GLU A 167 -6.46 7.43 16.33
CA GLU A 167 -5.40 8.32 16.82
C GLU A 167 -4.26 8.42 15.81
N PHE A 168 -3.92 7.29 15.16
CA PHE A 168 -2.94 7.21 14.09
C PHE A 168 -3.37 6.16 13.07
N VAL A 169 -3.26 6.50 11.80
CA VAL A 169 -3.37 5.54 10.69
C VAL A 169 -2.74 6.14 9.43
N ARG A 170 -2.07 5.31 8.65
CA ARG A 170 -1.68 5.65 7.29
C ARG A 170 -2.76 5.13 6.33
N VAL A 171 -3.24 5.99 5.45
CA VAL A 171 -4.24 5.66 4.42
C VAL A 171 -3.57 5.71 3.07
N ASP A 172 -3.55 4.60 2.35
CA ASP A 172 -2.84 4.48 1.09
C ASP A 172 -3.82 4.45 -0.09
N PHE A 173 -3.48 5.20 -1.15
CA PHE A 173 -4.28 5.30 -2.37
C PHE A 173 -3.44 5.12 -3.63
N TYR A 174 -4.10 4.68 -4.69
CA TYR A 174 -3.62 4.75 -6.08
C TYR A 174 -4.47 5.70 -6.90
N GLU A 175 -3.88 6.27 -7.94
CA GLU A 175 -4.59 6.94 -9.03
C GLU A 175 -4.39 6.17 -10.32
N HIS A 176 -5.48 5.76 -10.96
CA HIS A 176 -5.43 5.03 -12.22
C HIS A 176 -6.68 5.33 -13.06
N ASN A 177 -6.49 5.56 -14.37
CA ASN A 177 -7.57 5.84 -15.31
C ASN A 177 -8.56 6.91 -14.80
N ASP A 178 -8.03 8.04 -14.33
CA ASP A 178 -8.82 9.18 -13.87
C ASP A 178 -9.72 8.86 -12.66
N LYS A 179 -9.27 7.95 -11.78
CA LYS A 179 -10.01 7.50 -10.60
C LYS A 179 -9.07 7.22 -9.45
N VAL A 180 -9.53 7.51 -8.22
CA VAL A 180 -8.86 7.14 -6.97
C VAL A 180 -9.28 5.74 -6.56
N TYR A 181 -8.31 4.94 -6.14
CA TYR A 181 -8.52 3.62 -5.54
C TYR A 181 -7.89 3.58 -4.15
N PHE A 182 -8.64 3.07 -3.19
CA PHE A 182 -8.15 2.75 -1.87
C PHE A 182 -7.27 1.50 -1.92
N SER A 183 -6.12 1.55 -1.25
CA SER A 183 -5.19 0.44 -1.16
C SER A 183 -5.27 -0.25 0.21
N GLU A 184 -4.86 0.45 1.27
CA GLU A 184 -4.82 -0.12 2.61
C GLU A 184 -4.94 0.91 3.73
N LEU A 185 -5.25 0.44 4.94
CA LEU A 185 -5.01 1.13 6.20
C LEU A 185 -3.83 0.46 6.90
N THR A 186 -2.80 1.24 7.24
CA THR A 186 -1.63 0.74 7.95
C THR A 186 -1.53 1.41 9.32
N PHE A 187 -1.61 0.63 10.40
CA PHE A 187 -1.63 1.15 11.77
C PHE A 187 -0.24 1.26 12.41
N SER A 188 0.72 0.47 11.93
CA SER A 188 2.10 0.47 12.42
C SER A 188 3.09 0.42 11.24
N PRO A 189 3.19 1.50 10.43
CA PRO A 189 4.15 1.53 9.32
C PRO A 189 5.56 1.16 9.80
N TRP A 190 6.19 0.19 9.13
CA TRP A 190 7.51 -0.36 9.51
C TRP A 190 7.60 -0.78 10.99
N GLY A 191 6.53 -1.32 11.56
CA GLY A 191 6.51 -1.68 12.98
C GLY A 191 6.64 -0.47 13.92
N GLY A 192 6.29 0.72 13.46
CA GLY A 192 6.44 1.99 14.18
C GLY A 192 7.82 2.64 14.05
N TYR A 193 8.77 2.02 13.32
CA TYR A 193 10.13 2.55 13.18
C TYR A 193 10.29 3.37 11.90
N MET A 194 10.02 4.67 11.98
CA MET A 194 10.06 5.61 10.85
C MET A 194 11.50 6.01 10.47
N TYR A 195 12.32 5.05 10.09
CA TYR A 195 13.78 5.19 9.91
C TYR A 195 14.20 6.25 8.87
N SER A 196 13.38 6.52 7.88
CA SER A 196 13.64 7.52 6.84
C SER A 196 13.26 8.96 7.22
N TYR A 197 12.55 9.14 8.34
CA TYR A 197 12.19 10.46 8.84
C TYR A 197 13.31 11.08 9.66
N THR A 198 13.44 12.40 9.60
CA THR A 198 14.32 13.16 10.49
C THR A 198 13.80 13.14 11.92
N ASP A 199 14.69 13.30 12.91
CA ASP A 199 14.31 13.36 14.33
C ASP A 199 13.37 14.55 14.61
N GLU A 200 13.52 15.63 13.86
CA GLU A 200 12.63 16.79 13.97
C GLU A 200 11.23 16.46 13.45
N ALA A 201 11.12 15.78 12.32
CA ALA A 201 9.83 15.33 11.80
C ALA A 201 9.13 14.40 12.80
N ILE A 202 9.84 13.45 13.39
CA ILE A 202 9.28 12.55 14.40
C ILE A 202 8.76 13.34 15.61
N ARG A 203 9.47 14.38 16.05
CA ARG A 203 9.00 15.26 17.14
C ARG A 203 7.77 16.07 16.74
N ILE A 204 7.73 16.62 15.51
CA ILE A 204 6.56 17.34 15.00
C ILE A 204 5.35 16.41 14.97
N LEU A 205 5.48 15.21 14.41
CA LEU A 205 4.41 14.22 14.37
C LEU A 205 3.97 13.81 15.78
N GLY A 206 4.92 13.58 16.69
CA GLY A 206 4.62 13.25 18.08
C GLY A 206 3.83 14.33 18.82
N ASN A 207 4.06 15.60 18.50
CA ASN A 207 3.32 16.72 19.10
C ASN A 207 1.87 16.88 18.56
N MET A 208 1.50 16.14 17.51
CA MET A 208 0.12 16.11 16.99
C MET A 208 -0.80 15.18 17.79
N PHE A 209 -0.22 14.25 18.60
CA PHE A 209 -0.96 13.41 19.53
C PHE A 209 -1.34 14.20 20.78
#